data_b8a09a1410ed3b56bde8a0ea2fe8ab63
#
_entry.id   b8a09a1410ed3b56bde8a0ea2fe8ab63
#
_cell.length_a   1.000
_cell.length_b   1.000
_cell.length_c   1.000
_cell.angle_alpha   90.00
_cell.angle_beta   90.00
_cell.angle_gamma   90.00
#
_symmetry.space_group_name_H-M   'P 1'
#
loop_
_entity.id
_entity.type
_entity.pdbx_description
1 polymer ?
#
loop_
_entity_poly.entity_id
_entity_poly.type
_entity_poly.pdbx_seq_one_letter_code
_entity_poly.pdbx_strand_id
1 'polypeptide(L)'
;KPAFFDTVHKSLEIHVFLMKQGFSVPPVIFTRDGSPCVHTSEEDGEHLYILYEFIEGKEVDPEQDAEEIGALLGKFNSAMKAYPGTLVKRDKYFYIGRYIDILREKKYPRAEEFAAYGEALWEKIRGLPTGYCHGDMYRGNIHKAGDGRLYILDFDTSCEGFPMYDPVLICNMTDYFELQELGYEKSREVFARFLPAYLKYSDLMPEEEAAFYDLIALYHFALQATIVEVFGMDCVDDEFFDCQLEWLYKWREQCEKYKWN
;
A
#
# COMPACT_ATOMS: atom_id res chain seq x y z
N LYS A 1 7.69 -11.51 4.73
CA LYS A 1 6.34 -11.26 5.30
C LYS A 1 5.43 -12.41 4.86
N PRO A 2 4.90 -13.28 5.77
CA PRO A 2 4.13 -14.48 5.39
C PRO A 2 2.91 -14.16 4.51
N ALA A 3 2.20 -13.06 4.79
CA ALA A 3 1.03 -12.62 4.04
C ALA A 3 1.32 -12.28 2.55
N PHE A 4 2.58 -12.17 2.17
CA PHE A 4 3.01 -11.76 0.83
C PHE A 4 3.85 -12.80 0.11
N PHE A 5 4.01 -14.02 0.64
CA PHE A 5 4.79 -15.08 -0.02
C PHE A 5 4.23 -15.47 -1.40
N ASP A 6 2.93 -15.34 -1.59
CA ASP A 6 2.24 -15.60 -2.85
C ASP A 6 2.48 -14.52 -3.93
N THR A 7 3.00 -13.36 -3.55
CA THR A 7 3.26 -12.21 -4.45
C THR A 7 4.73 -12.01 -4.77
N VAL A 8 5.67 -12.40 -3.88
CA VAL A 8 7.12 -12.20 -4.05
C VAL A 8 7.65 -12.75 -5.38
N HIS A 9 7.19 -13.93 -5.81
CA HIS A 9 7.60 -14.50 -7.10
C HIS A 9 7.13 -13.69 -8.30
N LYS A 10 6.10 -12.85 -8.14
CA LYS A 10 5.57 -11.98 -9.19
C LYS A 10 6.31 -10.65 -9.29
N SER A 11 6.97 -10.23 -8.20
CA SER A 11 7.62 -8.92 -8.14
C SER A 11 8.67 -8.73 -9.23
N LEU A 12 9.49 -9.77 -9.47
CA LEU A 12 10.50 -9.75 -10.53
C LEU A 12 9.89 -9.67 -11.94
N GLU A 13 8.79 -10.39 -12.20
CA GLU A 13 8.09 -10.34 -13.50
C GLU A 13 7.55 -8.93 -13.77
N ILE A 14 6.94 -8.30 -12.74
CA ILE A 14 6.42 -6.93 -12.80
C ILE A 14 7.57 -5.95 -13.02
N HIS A 15 8.64 -6.08 -12.25
CA HIS A 15 9.82 -5.23 -12.35
C HIS A 15 10.44 -5.27 -13.76
N VAL A 16 10.66 -6.46 -14.30
CA VAL A 16 11.19 -6.65 -15.67
C VAL A 16 10.21 -6.12 -16.73
N PHE A 17 8.91 -6.26 -16.53
CA PHE A 17 7.91 -5.67 -17.42
C PHE A 17 8.02 -4.15 -17.45
N LEU A 18 8.03 -3.48 -16.30
CA LEU A 18 8.15 -2.03 -16.19
C LEU A 18 9.46 -1.52 -16.80
N MET A 19 10.57 -2.21 -16.52
CA MET A 19 11.87 -1.88 -17.13
C MET A 19 11.82 -1.94 -18.65
N LYS A 20 11.17 -2.95 -19.25
CA LYS A 20 10.97 -3.07 -20.70
C LYS A 20 10.06 -1.98 -21.28
N GLN A 21 9.14 -1.45 -20.50
CA GLN A 21 8.31 -0.29 -20.87
C GLN A 21 9.05 1.04 -20.75
N GLY A 22 10.31 1.04 -20.28
CA GLY A 22 11.08 2.26 -20.04
C GLY A 22 10.63 3.03 -18.80
N PHE A 23 9.90 2.37 -17.88
CA PHE A 23 9.49 2.98 -16.63
C PHE A 23 10.66 3.07 -15.66
N SER A 24 10.67 4.12 -14.82
CA SER A 24 11.73 4.35 -13.83
C SER A 24 11.63 3.37 -12.66
N VAL A 25 12.28 2.22 -12.82
CA VAL A 25 12.53 1.24 -11.76
C VAL A 25 14.04 0.95 -11.75
N PRO A 26 14.64 0.53 -10.62
CA PRO A 26 16.05 0.17 -10.59
C PRO A 26 16.36 -0.93 -11.62
N PRO A 27 17.33 -0.76 -12.53
CA PRO A 27 17.66 -1.80 -13.51
C PRO A 27 18.06 -3.11 -12.83
N VAL A 28 17.52 -4.24 -13.30
CA VAL A 28 17.97 -5.57 -12.89
C VAL A 28 19.31 -5.86 -13.57
N ILE A 29 20.28 -6.31 -12.78
CA ILE A 29 21.57 -6.77 -13.28
C ILE A 29 21.46 -8.26 -13.59
N PHE A 30 21.47 -8.58 -14.89
CA PHE A 30 21.36 -9.96 -15.34
C PHE A 30 22.64 -10.74 -15.09
N THR A 31 22.50 -12.02 -14.82
CA THR A 31 23.62 -12.99 -14.75
C THR A 31 24.31 -13.14 -16.10
N ARG A 32 25.46 -13.82 -16.15
CA ARG A 32 26.21 -14.02 -17.40
C ARG A 32 25.46 -14.86 -18.44
N ASP A 33 24.54 -15.71 -18.01
CA ASP A 33 23.68 -16.54 -18.84
C ASP A 33 22.33 -15.85 -19.19
N GLY A 34 22.16 -14.58 -18.76
CA GLY A 34 20.98 -13.78 -19.08
C GLY A 34 19.78 -14.01 -18.14
N SER A 35 19.96 -14.68 -17.01
CA SER A 35 18.89 -14.80 -15.99
C SER A 35 18.77 -13.49 -15.19
N PRO A 36 17.54 -13.04 -14.84
CA PRO A 36 17.33 -11.87 -13.97
C PRO A 36 17.54 -12.19 -12.47
N CYS A 37 17.79 -13.43 -12.12
CA CYS A 37 17.94 -13.88 -10.72
C CYS A 37 18.79 -15.13 -10.62
N VAL A 38 19.21 -15.46 -9.41
CA VAL A 38 19.88 -16.71 -9.05
C VAL A 38 19.04 -17.47 -8.03
N HIS A 39 18.75 -18.73 -8.31
CA HIS A 39 18.13 -19.65 -7.36
C HIS A 39 19.19 -20.48 -6.67
N THR A 40 19.10 -20.61 -5.35
CA THR A 40 19.92 -21.53 -4.55
C THR A 40 19.03 -22.33 -3.62
N SER A 41 19.48 -23.56 -3.32
CA SER A 41 18.88 -24.41 -2.30
C SER A 41 19.88 -24.49 -1.14
N GLU A 42 19.51 -23.95 0.00
CA GLU A 42 20.35 -23.85 1.21
C GLU A 42 19.71 -24.67 2.35
N GLU A 43 20.39 -24.77 3.51
CA GLU A 43 19.90 -25.61 4.62
C GLU A 43 18.55 -25.12 5.19
N ASP A 44 18.28 -23.83 5.10
CA ASP A 44 17.05 -23.16 5.58
C ASP A 44 15.96 -23.01 4.50
N GLY A 45 16.23 -23.46 3.26
CA GLY A 45 15.24 -23.49 2.17
C GLY A 45 15.71 -22.99 0.81
N GLU A 46 14.76 -22.72 -0.05
CA GLU A 46 14.99 -22.16 -1.38
C GLU A 46 15.11 -20.63 -1.31
N HIS A 47 16.16 -20.10 -1.94
CA HIS A 47 16.43 -18.67 -1.99
C HIS A 47 16.44 -18.13 -3.42
N LEU A 48 15.93 -16.92 -3.59
CA LEU A 48 15.96 -16.17 -4.83
C LEU A 48 16.75 -14.88 -4.62
N TYR A 49 17.87 -14.74 -5.32
CA TYR A 49 18.71 -13.55 -5.27
C TYR A 49 18.51 -12.71 -6.54
N ILE A 50 18.17 -11.45 -6.37
CA ILE A 50 18.04 -10.46 -7.44
C ILE A 50 19.02 -9.33 -7.15
N LEU A 51 19.78 -8.93 -8.15
CA LEU A 51 20.69 -7.80 -8.04
C LEU A 51 20.14 -6.63 -8.85
N TYR A 52 20.02 -5.48 -8.20
CA TYR A 52 19.59 -4.23 -8.83
C TYR A 52 20.74 -3.23 -8.89
N GLU A 53 20.70 -2.35 -9.90
CA GLU A 53 21.54 -1.17 -9.91
C GLU A 53 21.14 -0.26 -8.74
N PHE A 54 22.14 0.21 -8.00
CA PHE A 54 21.89 1.14 -6.89
C PHE A 54 21.55 2.54 -7.43
N ILE A 55 20.42 3.08 -7.01
CA ILE A 55 20.00 4.43 -7.34
C ILE A 55 20.40 5.38 -6.22
N GLU A 56 21.38 6.24 -6.48
CA GLU A 56 21.78 7.27 -5.52
C GLU A 56 20.71 8.37 -5.43
N GLY A 57 20.27 8.70 -4.21
CA GLY A 57 19.25 9.70 -3.97
C GLY A 57 18.65 9.60 -2.57
N LYS A 58 17.38 9.98 -2.42
CA LYS A 58 16.66 9.97 -1.14
C LYS A 58 15.18 9.60 -1.33
N GLU A 59 14.53 9.22 -0.25
CA GLU A 59 13.08 9.08 -0.20
C GLU A 59 12.40 10.41 -0.58
N VAL A 60 11.20 10.31 -1.16
CA VAL A 60 10.36 11.48 -1.42
C VAL A 60 9.77 12.05 -0.13
N ASP A 61 9.41 13.32 -0.18
CA ASP A 61 8.61 13.99 0.85
C ASP A 61 7.20 14.26 0.28
N PRO A 62 6.16 13.51 0.68
CA PRO A 62 4.83 13.70 0.12
C PRO A 62 4.28 15.12 0.30
N GLU A 63 4.65 15.84 1.38
CA GLU A 63 4.24 17.23 1.57
C GLU A 63 4.90 18.19 0.59
N GLN A 64 6.08 17.88 0.08
CA GLN A 64 6.80 18.72 -0.89
C GLN A 64 6.62 18.23 -2.34
N ASP A 65 6.69 16.92 -2.54
CA ASP A 65 6.79 16.28 -3.85
C ASP A 65 5.42 15.78 -4.39
N ALA A 66 4.27 16.14 -3.76
CA ALA A 66 2.93 15.60 -4.06
C ALA A 66 2.60 15.57 -5.56
N GLU A 67 2.91 16.65 -6.29
CA GLU A 67 2.60 16.78 -7.72
C GLU A 67 3.47 15.84 -8.58
N GLU A 68 4.77 15.74 -8.26
CA GLU A 68 5.69 14.85 -8.96
C GLU A 68 5.32 13.38 -8.73
N ILE A 69 4.96 13.04 -7.49
CA ILE A 69 4.48 11.71 -7.11
C ILE A 69 3.15 11.40 -7.80
N GLY A 70 2.22 12.34 -7.85
CA GLY A 70 0.96 12.18 -8.57
C GLY A 70 1.17 11.87 -10.05
N ALA A 71 2.05 12.61 -10.72
CA ALA A 71 2.39 12.35 -12.11
C ALA A 71 3.08 10.99 -12.31
N LEU A 72 3.94 10.57 -11.38
CA LEU A 72 4.58 9.25 -11.40
C LEU A 72 3.55 8.13 -11.28
N LEU A 73 2.68 8.19 -10.25
CA LEU A 73 1.68 7.15 -10.00
C LEU A 73 0.61 7.09 -11.09
N GLY A 74 0.20 8.22 -11.66
CA GLY A 74 -0.70 8.24 -12.81
C GLY A 74 -0.12 7.52 -14.02
N LYS A 75 1.15 7.77 -14.35
CA LYS A 75 1.87 7.04 -15.41
C LYS A 75 2.03 5.56 -15.07
N PHE A 76 2.36 5.26 -13.84
CA PHE A 76 2.54 3.89 -13.36
C PHE A 76 1.25 3.07 -13.48
N ASN A 77 0.13 3.55 -12.96
CA ASN A 77 -1.15 2.87 -13.05
C ASN A 77 -1.60 2.71 -14.51
N SER A 78 -1.35 3.72 -15.37
CA SER A 78 -1.62 3.62 -16.80
C SER A 78 -0.78 2.52 -17.47
N ALA A 79 0.51 2.43 -17.15
CA ALA A 79 1.39 1.37 -17.67
C ALA A 79 0.95 -0.03 -17.21
N MET A 80 0.55 -0.15 -15.94
CA MET A 80 0.12 -1.43 -15.37
C MET A 80 -1.22 -1.95 -15.89
N LYS A 81 -2.05 -1.13 -16.52
CA LYS A 81 -3.24 -1.60 -17.28
C LYS A 81 -2.86 -2.56 -18.42
N ALA A 82 -1.63 -2.46 -18.94
CA ALA A 82 -1.12 -3.33 -20.00
C ALA A 82 -0.30 -4.53 -19.50
N TYR A 83 -0.19 -4.72 -18.18
CA TYR A 83 0.54 -5.85 -17.61
C TYR A 83 -0.17 -7.18 -17.94
N PRO A 84 0.49 -8.14 -18.63
CA PRO A 84 -0.16 -9.34 -19.11
C PRO A 84 -0.21 -10.47 -18.06
N GLY A 85 0.48 -10.31 -16.94
CA GLY A 85 0.59 -11.35 -15.91
C GLY A 85 -0.65 -11.42 -15.03
N THR A 86 -0.79 -12.54 -14.34
CA THR A 86 -1.83 -12.72 -13.32
C THR A 86 -1.37 -12.17 -11.98
N LEU A 87 -2.27 -11.52 -11.26
CA LEU A 87 -2.04 -10.97 -9.93
C LEU A 87 -2.77 -11.79 -8.87
N VAL A 88 -2.23 -11.80 -7.67
CA VAL A 88 -2.93 -12.34 -6.51
C VAL A 88 -4.03 -11.37 -6.11
N LYS A 89 -5.26 -11.88 -5.92
CA LYS A 89 -6.39 -11.04 -5.51
C LYS A 89 -6.36 -10.82 -4.00
N ARG A 90 -6.55 -9.57 -3.62
CA ARG A 90 -6.73 -9.17 -2.21
C ARG A 90 -8.19 -8.82 -1.99
N ASP A 91 -8.84 -9.57 -1.13
CA ASP A 91 -10.26 -9.47 -0.81
C ASP A 91 -10.50 -8.90 0.60
N LYS A 92 -11.75 -8.90 1.04
CA LYS A 92 -12.14 -8.49 2.39
C LYS A 92 -11.35 -9.19 3.49
N TYR A 93 -11.09 -10.49 3.30
CA TYR A 93 -10.34 -11.24 4.30
C TYR A 93 -8.90 -10.72 4.42
N PHE A 94 -8.24 -10.47 3.29
CA PHE A 94 -6.88 -9.91 3.29
C PHE A 94 -6.81 -8.55 4.02
N TYR A 95 -7.75 -7.66 3.72
CA TYR A 95 -7.70 -6.30 4.28
C TYR A 95 -8.20 -6.22 5.73
N ILE A 96 -9.24 -6.97 6.09
CA ILE A 96 -9.94 -6.85 7.39
C ILE A 96 -9.91 -8.16 8.17
N GLY A 97 -10.23 -9.29 7.53
CA GLY A 97 -10.45 -10.58 8.20
C GLY A 97 -9.25 -11.07 9.00
N ARG A 98 -8.03 -10.92 8.45
CA ARG A 98 -6.78 -11.31 9.13
C ARG A 98 -6.64 -10.65 10.51
N TYR A 99 -6.93 -9.35 10.59
CA TYR A 99 -6.84 -8.64 11.87
C TYR A 99 -7.93 -9.07 12.84
N ILE A 100 -9.15 -9.32 12.36
CA ILE A 100 -10.23 -9.84 13.20
C ILE A 100 -9.89 -11.22 13.76
N ASP A 101 -9.29 -12.11 12.97
CA ASP A 101 -8.85 -13.42 13.44
C ASP A 101 -7.75 -13.31 14.52
N ILE A 102 -6.79 -12.39 14.36
CA ILE A 102 -5.78 -12.08 15.37
C ILE A 102 -6.44 -11.64 16.71
N LEU A 103 -7.38 -10.72 16.65
CA LEU A 103 -8.11 -10.23 17.84
C LEU A 103 -8.88 -11.37 18.55
N ARG A 104 -9.51 -12.26 17.79
CA ARG A 104 -10.22 -13.43 18.31
C ARG A 104 -9.27 -14.46 18.92
N GLU A 105 -8.13 -14.72 18.28
CA GLU A 105 -7.09 -15.62 18.80
C GLU A 105 -6.52 -15.11 20.12
N LYS A 106 -6.26 -13.80 20.23
CA LYS A 106 -5.87 -13.12 21.46
C LYS A 106 -7.00 -13.06 22.50
N LYS A 107 -8.24 -13.45 22.14
CA LYS A 107 -9.45 -13.36 22.97
C LYS A 107 -9.74 -11.93 23.44
N TYR A 108 -9.41 -10.95 22.62
CA TYR A 108 -9.63 -9.56 22.94
C TYR A 108 -11.14 -9.27 23.13
N PRO A 109 -11.56 -8.69 24.26
CA PRO A 109 -12.99 -8.59 24.62
C PRO A 109 -13.84 -7.78 23.64
N ARG A 110 -13.21 -6.84 22.90
CA ARG A 110 -13.89 -5.94 21.97
C ARG A 110 -13.64 -6.30 20.49
N ALA A 111 -13.22 -7.53 20.19
CA ALA A 111 -12.96 -8.00 18.83
C ALA A 111 -14.16 -7.80 17.90
N GLU A 112 -15.40 -7.97 18.40
CA GLU A 112 -16.61 -7.80 17.60
C GLU A 112 -16.93 -6.33 17.28
N GLU A 113 -16.38 -5.37 18.01
CA GLU A 113 -16.48 -3.95 17.65
C GLU A 113 -15.62 -3.65 16.42
N PHE A 114 -14.41 -4.21 16.36
CA PHE A 114 -13.59 -4.16 15.14
C PHE A 114 -14.28 -4.85 13.97
N ALA A 115 -14.87 -6.02 14.18
CA ALA A 115 -15.58 -6.74 13.14
C ALA A 115 -16.76 -5.91 12.57
N ALA A 116 -17.55 -5.30 13.44
CA ALA A 116 -18.66 -4.43 13.04
C ALA A 116 -18.19 -3.19 12.30
N TYR A 117 -17.08 -2.56 12.74
CA TYR A 117 -16.48 -1.43 12.05
C TYR A 117 -15.98 -1.83 10.66
N GLY A 118 -15.24 -2.94 10.56
CA GLY A 118 -14.72 -3.47 9.31
C GLY A 118 -15.82 -3.85 8.33
N GLU A 119 -16.94 -4.43 8.81
CA GLU A 119 -18.11 -4.73 7.98
C GLU A 119 -18.70 -3.46 7.39
N ALA A 120 -18.97 -2.46 8.21
CA ALA A 120 -19.53 -1.18 7.78
C ALA A 120 -18.61 -0.45 6.79
N LEU A 121 -17.29 -0.52 7.00
CA LEU A 121 -16.28 0.01 6.10
C LEU A 121 -16.32 -0.72 4.75
N TRP A 122 -16.33 -2.06 4.77
CA TRP A 122 -16.34 -2.88 3.55
C TRP A 122 -17.56 -2.60 2.68
N GLU A 123 -18.75 -2.46 3.27
CA GLU A 123 -19.97 -2.16 2.53
C GLU A 123 -19.90 -0.84 1.74
N LYS A 124 -19.11 0.13 2.20
CA LYS A 124 -18.88 1.39 1.48
C LYS A 124 -17.97 1.24 0.26
N ILE A 125 -16.94 0.38 0.36
CA ILE A 125 -15.84 0.32 -0.62
C ILE A 125 -15.91 -0.90 -1.55
N ARG A 126 -16.65 -1.96 -1.24
CA ARG A 126 -16.68 -3.21 -2.00
C ARG A 126 -17.11 -3.06 -3.47
N GLY A 127 -17.75 -1.96 -3.81
CA GLY A 127 -18.17 -1.63 -5.17
C GLY A 127 -17.15 -0.85 -6.00
N LEU A 128 -16.00 -0.47 -5.40
CA LEU A 128 -14.95 0.25 -6.11
C LEU A 128 -14.31 -0.61 -7.21
N PRO A 129 -13.79 0.01 -8.27
CA PRO A 129 -13.03 -0.70 -9.29
C PRO A 129 -11.85 -1.46 -8.70
N THR A 130 -11.56 -2.63 -9.28
CA THR A 130 -10.37 -3.41 -8.95
C THR A 130 -9.39 -3.43 -10.12
N GLY A 131 -8.12 -3.52 -9.81
CA GLY A 131 -7.04 -3.53 -10.78
C GLY A 131 -5.70 -3.72 -10.10
N TYR A 132 -4.63 -3.38 -10.81
CA TYR A 132 -3.29 -3.47 -10.25
C TYR A 132 -3.12 -2.50 -9.07
N CYS A 133 -2.53 -3.01 -8.00
CA CYS A 133 -2.02 -2.26 -6.87
C CYS A 133 -0.57 -2.65 -6.61
N HIS A 134 0.28 -1.69 -6.31
CA HIS A 134 1.59 -1.93 -5.74
C HIS A 134 1.45 -2.55 -4.33
N GLY A 135 0.47 -2.06 -3.58
CA GLY A 135 0.07 -2.60 -2.27
C GLY A 135 0.90 -2.11 -1.09
N ASP A 136 2.02 -1.42 -1.33
CA ASP A 136 2.88 -0.81 -0.31
C ASP A 136 3.50 0.50 -0.82
N MET A 137 2.68 1.36 -1.45
CA MET A 137 3.12 2.61 -2.06
C MET A 137 3.26 3.71 -1.01
N TYR A 138 4.28 3.62 -0.18
CA TYR A 138 4.62 4.67 0.79
C TYR A 138 5.93 5.37 0.38
N ARG A 139 6.28 6.47 1.07
CA ARG A 139 7.44 7.31 0.73
C ARG A 139 8.77 6.54 0.60
N GLY A 140 8.99 5.50 1.41
CA GLY A 140 10.20 4.68 1.36
C GLY A 140 10.33 3.81 0.11
N ASN A 141 9.22 3.57 -0.61
CA ASN A 141 9.20 2.84 -1.87
C ASN A 141 9.21 3.76 -3.10
N ILE A 142 9.40 5.07 -2.91
CA ILE A 142 9.65 6.02 -3.98
C ILE A 142 10.97 6.75 -3.72
N HIS A 143 11.92 6.59 -4.63
CA HIS A 143 13.27 7.15 -4.50
C HIS A 143 13.49 8.28 -5.51
N LYS A 144 13.89 9.47 -5.03
CA LYS A 144 14.21 10.63 -5.87
C LYS A 144 15.71 10.68 -6.09
N ALA A 145 16.14 10.38 -7.33
CA ALA A 145 17.54 10.42 -7.74
C ALA A 145 18.08 11.85 -7.83
N GLY A 146 19.42 12.00 -7.85
CA GLY A 146 20.07 13.29 -7.91
C GLY A 146 19.76 14.13 -9.16
N ASP A 147 19.29 13.50 -10.26
CA ASP A 147 18.82 14.15 -11.48
C ASP A 147 17.32 14.52 -11.45
N GLY A 148 16.65 14.29 -10.32
CA GLY A 148 15.23 14.57 -10.09
C GLY A 148 14.28 13.47 -10.57
N ARG A 149 14.75 12.38 -11.18
CA ARG A 149 13.89 11.26 -11.54
C ARG A 149 13.41 10.51 -10.31
N LEU A 150 12.13 10.10 -10.34
CA LEU A 150 11.54 9.25 -9.31
C LEU A 150 11.55 7.79 -9.77
N TYR A 151 11.95 6.91 -8.88
CA TYR A 151 11.97 5.45 -9.08
C TYR A 151 11.01 4.78 -8.10
N ILE A 152 10.25 3.79 -8.57
CA ILE A 152 9.43 2.94 -7.72
C ILE A 152 10.23 1.68 -7.39
N LEU A 153 10.17 1.28 -6.11
CA LEU A 153 10.90 0.15 -5.52
C LEU A 153 9.91 -0.86 -4.93
N ASP A 154 10.38 -2.07 -4.68
CA ASP A 154 9.72 -3.09 -3.84
C ASP A 154 8.30 -3.49 -4.30
N PHE A 155 8.23 -4.33 -5.33
CA PHE A 155 6.97 -4.84 -5.89
C PHE A 155 6.46 -6.11 -5.19
N ASP A 156 7.03 -6.50 -4.05
CA ASP A 156 6.74 -7.77 -3.38
C ASP A 156 5.30 -7.89 -2.87
N THR A 157 4.60 -6.77 -2.71
CA THR A 157 3.21 -6.71 -2.24
C THR A 157 2.20 -6.53 -3.37
N SER A 158 2.67 -6.51 -4.63
CA SER A 158 1.83 -6.26 -5.80
C SER A 158 0.68 -7.26 -5.93
N CYS A 159 -0.51 -6.74 -6.20
CA CYS A 159 -1.74 -7.53 -6.20
C CYS A 159 -2.82 -6.94 -7.11
N GLU A 160 -3.91 -7.68 -7.29
CA GLU A 160 -5.18 -7.15 -7.77
C GLU A 160 -6.00 -6.72 -6.55
N GLY A 161 -6.27 -5.43 -6.43
CA GLY A 161 -7.01 -4.81 -5.34
C GLY A 161 -7.66 -3.51 -5.80
N PHE A 162 -7.78 -2.52 -4.93
CA PHE A 162 -8.28 -1.18 -5.26
C PHE A 162 -7.14 -0.30 -5.76
N PRO A 163 -7.08 0.13 -7.04
CA PRO A 163 -5.98 0.98 -7.54
C PRO A 163 -5.81 2.29 -6.75
N MET A 164 -6.90 2.80 -6.18
CA MET A 164 -6.87 3.99 -5.31
C MET A 164 -6.12 3.76 -3.98
N TYR A 165 -5.85 2.50 -3.61
CA TYR A 165 -5.11 2.17 -2.39
C TYR A 165 -3.68 2.74 -2.40
N ASP A 166 -2.98 2.69 -3.54
CA ASP A 166 -1.62 3.24 -3.67
C ASP A 166 -1.57 4.78 -3.50
N PRO A 167 -2.44 5.59 -4.17
CA PRO A 167 -2.59 7.01 -3.87
C PRO A 167 -2.89 7.30 -2.40
N VAL A 168 -3.71 6.46 -1.76
CA VAL A 168 -4.03 6.61 -0.33
C VAL A 168 -2.79 6.43 0.53
N LEU A 169 -1.99 5.39 0.30
CA LEU A 169 -0.81 5.12 1.13
C LEU A 169 0.20 6.27 1.09
N ILE A 170 0.44 6.85 -0.08
CA ILE A 170 1.42 7.92 -0.22
C ILE A 170 0.91 9.29 0.26
N CYS A 171 -0.40 9.53 0.16
CA CYS A 171 -1.00 10.80 0.59
C CYS A 171 -1.46 10.81 2.05
N ASN A 172 -1.44 9.65 2.71
CA ASN A 172 -1.87 9.54 4.09
C ASN A 172 -0.82 10.11 5.05
N MET A 173 -1.17 11.16 5.76
CA MET A 173 -0.33 11.86 6.74
C MET A 173 -0.72 11.55 8.19
N THR A 174 -1.49 10.47 8.41
CA THR A 174 -1.81 10.01 9.77
C THR A 174 -0.68 9.16 10.34
N ASP A 175 -0.52 9.17 11.66
CA ASP A 175 0.22 8.15 12.37
C ASP A 175 -0.73 6.99 12.71
N TYR A 176 -0.29 5.74 12.51
CA TYR A 176 -1.13 4.56 12.71
C TYR A 176 -1.18 4.07 14.15
N PHE A 177 -0.29 4.53 15.00
CA PHE A 177 -0.26 4.19 16.42
C PHE A 177 -0.97 5.26 17.24
N GLU A 178 -0.82 6.54 16.87
CA GLU A 178 -1.43 7.67 17.53
C GLU A 178 -2.10 8.61 16.52
N LEU A 179 -3.42 8.70 16.52
CA LEU A 179 -4.15 9.60 15.64
C LEU A 179 -3.92 11.06 16.04
N GLN A 180 -3.18 11.78 15.21
CA GLN A 180 -2.90 13.20 15.42
C GLN A 180 -4.09 14.07 14.97
N GLU A 181 -4.28 15.20 15.63
CA GLU A 181 -5.40 16.12 15.41
C GLU A 181 -5.49 16.60 13.97
N LEU A 182 -4.36 16.87 13.32
CA LEU A 182 -4.29 17.41 11.95
C LEU A 182 -4.09 16.33 10.86
N GLY A 183 -4.18 15.04 11.20
CA GLY A 183 -3.91 13.96 10.24
C GLY A 183 -4.85 13.98 9.04
N TYR A 184 -6.12 14.32 9.27
CA TYR A 184 -7.12 14.45 8.21
C TYR A 184 -6.81 15.61 7.25
N GLU A 185 -6.60 16.81 7.78
CA GLU A 185 -6.33 18.01 7.00
C GLU A 185 -5.05 17.90 6.18
N LYS A 186 -3.98 17.41 6.77
CA LYS A 186 -2.71 17.19 6.07
C LYS A 186 -2.85 16.17 4.94
N SER A 187 -3.53 15.04 5.19
CA SER A 187 -3.79 14.04 4.16
C SER A 187 -4.59 14.62 3.00
N ARG A 188 -5.60 15.45 3.31
CA ARG A 188 -6.39 16.16 2.30
C ARG A 188 -5.55 17.14 1.48
N GLU A 189 -4.67 17.91 2.12
CA GLU A 189 -3.82 18.89 1.45
C GLU A 189 -2.84 18.22 0.49
N VAL A 190 -2.21 17.13 0.93
CA VAL A 190 -1.31 16.34 0.07
C VAL A 190 -2.07 15.74 -1.09
N PHE A 191 -3.23 15.12 -0.84
CA PHE A 191 -4.05 14.51 -1.88
C PHE A 191 -4.58 15.54 -2.89
N ALA A 192 -5.01 16.71 -2.44
CA ALA A 192 -5.50 17.79 -3.32
C ALA A 192 -4.42 18.30 -4.28
N ARG A 193 -3.13 18.24 -3.90
CA ARG A 193 -2.01 18.60 -4.78
C ARG A 193 -1.58 17.42 -5.67
N PHE A 194 -1.67 16.20 -5.16
CA PHE A 194 -1.37 14.96 -5.88
C PHE A 194 -2.34 14.72 -7.04
N LEU A 195 -3.65 14.82 -6.78
CA LEU A 195 -4.71 14.36 -7.67
C LEU A 195 -4.70 15.02 -9.06
N PRO A 196 -4.56 16.35 -9.22
CA PRO A 196 -4.54 16.97 -10.55
C PRO A 196 -3.39 16.49 -11.43
N ALA A 197 -2.26 16.12 -10.83
CA ALA A 197 -1.10 15.60 -11.56
C ALA A 197 -1.28 14.11 -11.95
N TYR A 198 -1.90 13.32 -11.08
CA TYR A 198 -2.28 11.93 -11.33
C TYR A 198 -3.27 11.81 -12.50
N LEU A 199 -4.33 12.64 -12.49
CA LEU A 199 -5.39 12.63 -13.51
C LEU A 199 -4.92 13.04 -14.92
N LYS A 200 -3.70 13.56 -15.08
CA LYS A 200 -3.11 13.79 -16.42
C LYS A 200 -2.75 12.48 -17.15
N TYR A 201 -2.64 11.38 -16.43
CA TYR A 201 -2.11 10.12 -16.95
C TYR A 201 -2.97 8.90 -16.68
N SER A 202 -3.85 8.97 -15.68
CA SER A 202 -4.76 7.89 -15.31
C SER A 202 -6.12 8.45 -14.91
N ASP A 203 -7.17 7.71 -15.25
CA ASP A 203 -8.52 8.07 -14.85
C ASP A 203 -8.79 7.61 -13.42
N LEU A 204 -9.67 8.33 -12.73
CA LEU A 204 -10.20 7.99 -11.42
C LEU A 204 -11.70 8.26 -11.43
N MET A 205 -12.52 7.33 -10.94
CA MET A 205 -13.94 7.54 -10.79
C MET A 205 -14.24 8.41 -9.57
N PRO A 206 -15.34 9.20 -9.57
CA PRO A 206 -15.70 10.03 -8.41
C PRO A 206 -15.87 9.21 -7.12
N GLU A 207 -16.32 7.96 -7.24
CA GLU A 207 -16.49 7.05 -6.11
C GLU A 207 -15.14 6.62 -5.50
N GLU A 208 -14.10 6.48 -6.33
CA GLU A 208 -12.74 6.18 -5.85
C GLU A 208 -12.15 7.38 -5.12
N GLU A 209 -12.32 8.59 -5.65
CA GLU A 209 -11.89 9.83 -4.97
C GLU A 209 -12.61 9.99 -3.63
N ALA A 210 -13.93 9.78 -3.59
CA ALA A 210 -14.73 9.88 -2.37
C ALA A 210 -14.31 8.83 -1.31
N ALA A 211 -13.79 7.67 -1.72
CA ALA A 211 -13.36 6.60 -0.83
C ALA A 211 -11.98 6.84 -0.19
N PHE A 212 -11.27 7.92 -0.52
CA PHE A 212 -9.91 8.20 -0.02
C PHE A 212 -9.78 7.98 1.49
N TYR A 213 -10.67 8.55 2.28
CA TYR A 213 -10.62 8.45 3.74
C TYR A 213 -11.07 7.09 4.29
N ASP A 214 -12.01 6.43 3.62
CA ASP A 214 -12.41 5.05 3.98
C ASP A 214 -11.26 4.07 3.70
N LEU A 215 -10.49 4.27 2.64
CA LEU A 215 -9.30 3.46 2.34
C LEU A 215 -8.13 3.70 3.30
N ILE A 216 -8.02 4.86 3.96
CA ILE A 216 -7.08 5.08 5.07
C ILE A 216 -7.43 4.16 6.25
N ALA A 217 -8.71 4.06 6.61
CA ALA A 217 -9.16 3.12 7.65
C ALA A 217 -8.94 1.65 7.23
N LEU A 218 -9.14 1.32 5.94
CA LEU A 218 -8.86 -0.02 5.41
C LEU A 218 -7.38 -0.39 5.56
N TYR A 219 -6.49 0.54 5.20
CA TYR A 219 -5.05 0.34 5.37
C TYR A 219 -4.68 0.15 6.84
N HIS A 220 -5.33 0.88 7.75
CA HIS A 220 -5.11 0.70 9.19
C HIS A 220 -5.35 -0.76 9.61
N PHE A 221 -6.45 -1.39 9.22
CA PHE A 221 -6.70 -2.82 9.48
C PHE A 221 -5.62 -3.73 8.88
N ALA A 222 -5.29 -3.52 7.61
CA ALA A 222 -4.31 -4.34 6.90
C ALA A 222 -2.90 -4.22 7.51
N LEU A 223 -2.50 -3.01 7.90
CA LEU A 223 -1.21 -2.74 8.53
C LEU A 223 -1.09 -3.42 9.90
N GLN A 224 -2.11 -3.31 10.75
CA GLN A 224 -2.10 -3.92 12.08
C GLN A 224 -2.00 -5.45 11.99
N ALA A 225 -2.72 -6.07 11.06
CA ALA A 225 -2.57 -7.51 10.80
C ALA A 225 -1.14 -7.86 10.38
N THR A 226 -0.57 -7.09 9.46
CA THR A 226 0.79 -7.34 8.96
C THR A 226 1.86 -7.17 10.06
N ILE A 227 1.71 -6.19 10.95
CA ILE A 227 2.61 -6.00 12.10
C ILE A 227 2.63 -7.26 12.97
N VAL A 228 1.45 -7.77 13.35
CA VAL A 228 1.37 -8.97 14.20
C VAL A 228 1.90 -10.21 13.49
N GLU A 229 1.62 -10.38 12.20
CA GLU A 229 2.15 -11.51 11.41
C GLU A 229 3.67 -11.49 11.26
N VAL A 230 4.28 -10.30 11.24
CA VAL A 230 5.75 -10.14 11.11
C VAL A 230 6.45 -10.30 12.46
N PHE A 231 5.92 -9.69 13.51
CA PHE A 231 6.58 -9.62 14.81
C PHE A 231 6.05 -10.66 15.82
N GLY A 232 4.98 -11.37 15.48
CA GLY A 232 4.36 -12.40 16.31
C GLY A 232 3.30 -11.85 17.26
N MET A 233 2.48 -12.75 17.78
CA MET A 233 1.34 -12.41 18.65
C MET A 233 1.72 -11.73 19.96
N ASP A 234 2.95 -11.87 20.41
CA ASP A 234 3.44 -11.29 21.67
C ASP A 234 3.84 -9.81 21.53
N CYS A 235 3.84 -9.26 20.32
CA CYS A 235 4.15 -7.84 20.08
C CYS A 235 2.99 -6.90 20.43
N VAL A 236 1.79 -7.41 20.73
CA VAL A 236 0.57 -6.65 21.00
C VAL A 236 -0.17 -7.19 22.22
N ASP A 237 -0.87 -6.32 22.91
CA ASP A 237 -1.70 -6.59 24.08
C ASP A 237 -3.05 -5.86 23.99
N ASP A 238 -3.89 -5.99 25.04
CA ASP A 238 -5.21 -5.37 25.07
C ASP A 238 -5.14 -3.84 25.07
N GLU A 239 -4.11 -3.23 25.65
CA GLU A 239 -3.91 -1.77 25.63
C GLU A 239 -3.62 -1.28 24.22
N PHE A 240 -2.78 -2.01 23.48
CA PHE A 240 -2.55 -1.73 22.07
C PHE A 240 -3.85 -1.81 21.26
N PHE A 241 -4.67 -2.85 21.45
CA PHE A 241 -5.92 -2.99 20.72
C PHE A 241 -6.94 -1.90 21.10
N ASP A 242 -7.01 -1.50 22.37
CA ASP A 242 -7.86 -0.38 22.79
C ASP A 242 -7.46 0.91 22.08
N CYS A 243 -6.16 1.22 22.00
CA CYS A 243 -5.64 2.37 21.26
C CYS A 243 -6.02 2.32 19.76
N GLN A 244 -5.93 1.15 19.13
CA GLN A 244 -6.27 0.99 17.71
C GLN A 244 -7.79 1.16 17.47
N LEU A 245 -8.63 0.66 18.34
CA LEU A 245 -10.08 0.85 18.23
C LEU A 245 -10.48 2.32 18.45
N GLU A 246 -9.86 2.98 19.42
CA GLU A 246 -10.04 4.42 19.66
C GLU A 246 -9.58 5.24 18.46
N TRP A 247 -8.46 4.87 17.82
CA TRP A 247 -7.99 5.48 16.59
C TRP A 247 -9.07 5.43 15.49
N LEU A 248 -9.66 4.26 15.24
CA LEU A 248 -10.70 4.08 14.22
C LEU A 248 -11.95 4.93 14.51
N TYR A 249 -12.37 5.02 15.78
CA TYR A 249 -13.52 5.84 16.15
C TYR A 249 -13.25 7.34 15.97
N LYS A 250 -12.09 7.81 16.41
CA LYS A 250 -11.67 9.21 16.24
C LYS A 250 -11.51 9.56 14.74
N TRP A 251 -10.96 8.62 13.96
CA TRP A 251 -10.86 8.80 12.51
C TRP A 251 -12.23 8.97 11.86
N ARG A 252 -13.18 8.12 12.20
CA ARG A 252 -14.56 8.24 11.72
C ARG A 252 -15.19 9.57 12.11
N GLU A 253 -15.00 10.03 13.34
CA GLU A 253 -15.51 11.34 13.81
C GLU A 253 -14.87 12.49 13.02
N GLN A 254 -13.59 12.46 12.73
CA GLN A 254 -12.93 13.43 11.87
C GLN A 254 -13.53 13.43 10.46
N CYS A 255 -13.70 12.25 9.86
CA CYS A 255 -14.31 12.11 8.54
C CYS A 255 -15.75 12.67 8.50
N GLU A 256 -16.54 12.43 9.54
CA GLU A 256 -17.92 12.93 9.65
C GLU A 256 -17.96 14.46 9.84
N LYS A 257 -17.04 15.03 10.63
CA LYS A 257 -16.93 16.48 10.85
C LYS A 257 -16.54 17.24 9.60
N TYR A 258 -15.64 16.65 8.78
CA TYR A 258 -15.07 17.31 7.60
C TYR A 258 -15.64 16.77 6.28
N LYS A 259 -16.81 16.10 6.31
CA LYS A 259 -17.47 15.64 5.09
C LYS A 259 -17.46 16.74 4.05
N TRP A 260 -17.00 16.38 2.87
CA TRP A 260 -17.08 17.24 1.69
C TRP A 260 -18.56 17.56 1.43
N ASN A 261 -18.91 18.85 1.50
CA ASN A 261 -20.13 19.39 0.88
C ASN A 261 -19.84 19.72 -0.57
#